data_edc8219ec7fc4af5d39e26bf29dc4994
#
_entry.id   edc8219ec7fc4af5d39e26bf29dc4994
#
_cell.length_a   1.000
_cell.length_b   1.000
_cell.length_c   1.000
_cell.angle_alpha   90.00
_cell.angle_beta   90.00
_cell.angle_gamma   90.00
#
_symmetry.space_group_name_H-M   'P 1'
#
loop_
_entity.id
_entity.type
_entity.pdbx_description
1 polymer ?
#
loop_
_entity_poly.entity_id
_entity_poly.type
_entity_poly.pdbx_seq_one_letter_code
_entity_poly.pdbx_strand_id
1 'polypeptide(L)'
;MNDRVITRVIEILEIAPDFYVPVKKLWLMCQGERLGLDLELDTLHRMLMDDERFEFTPGVDHTEGFEDDPEFAAEIEREMESLGFYSGPRVKLVSREMAAEDIFAAMARSLARMNEALQAAWETRPEDDQETEDQLLDILAVGQKLEQGIQGLVERQEKKDDE
;
A
#
# COMPACT_ATOMS: atom_id res chain seq x y z
N MET A 1 -4.64 -26.98 -7.72
CA MET A 1 -3.72 -25.85 -7.93
C MET A 1 -4.22 -24.60 -7.19
N ASN A 2 -5.50 -24.27 -7.31
CA ASN A 2 -6.11 -23.11 -6.65
C ASN A 2 -5.99 -23.13 -5.12
N ASP A 3 -6.21 -24.28 -4.48
CA ASP A 3 -6.14 -24.41 -3.01
C ASP A 3 -4.75 -24.07 -2.46
N ARG A 4 -3.68 -24.39 -3.19
CA ARG A 4 -2.31 -24.07 -2.76
C ARG A 4 -2.03 -22.57 -2.82
N VAL A 5 -2.54 -21.89 -3.85
CA VAL A 5 -2.41 -20.43 -4.00
C VAL A 5 -3.18 -19.74 -2.86
N ILE A 6 -4.44 -20.14 -2.63
CA ILE A 6 -5.27 -19.58 -1.56
C ILE A 6 -4.63 -19.81 -0.20
N THR A 7 -4.14 -21.02 0.08
CA THR A 7 -3.44 -21.32 1.35
C THR A 7 -2.24 -20.39 1.51
N ARG A 8 -1.45 -20.20 0.46
CA ARG A 8 -0.29 -19.30 0.52
C ARG A 8 -0.66 -17.85 0.74
N VAL A 9 -1.72 -17.37 0.09
CA VAL A 9 -2.25 -16.02 0.31
C VAL A 9 -2.68 -15.83 1.77
N ILE A 10 -3.35 -16.82 2.37
CA ILE A 10 -3.74 -16.77 3.78
C ILE A 10 -2.49 -16.65 4.67
N GLU A 11 -1.49 -17.49 4.48
CA GLU A 11 -0.23 -17.43 5.25
C GLU A 11 0.45 -16.06 5.15
N ILE A 12 0.48 -15.48 3.94
CA ILE A 12 1.04 -14.15 3.72
C ILE A 12 0.22 -13.09 4.49
N LEU A 13 -1.10 -13.14 4.40
CA LEU A 13 -1.98 -12.17 5.04
C LEU A 13 -1.96 -12.27 6.58
N GLU A 14 -1.75 -13.47 7.14
CA GLU A 14 -1.63 -13.67 8.59
C GLU A 14 -0.41 -12.96 9.18
N ILE A 15 0.71 -12.93 8.45
CA ILE A 15 1.97 -12.36 8.93
C ILE A 15 2.26 -10.98 8.34
N ALA A 16 1.45 -10.50 7.38
CA ALA A 16 1.68 -9.22 6.73
C ALA A 16 1.63 -8.08 7.77
N PRO A 17 2.58 -7.14 7.71
CA PRO A 17 2.56 -5.98 8.60
C PRO A 17 1.37 -5.05 8.31
N ASP A 18 0.90 -5.02 7.06
CA ASP A 18 -0.25 -4.23 6.64
C ASP A 18 -1.52 -5.08 6.70
N PHE A 19 -2.62 -4.50 7.20
CA PHE A 19 -3.91 -5.20 7.27
C PHE A 19 -4.48 -5.49 5.90
N TYR A 20 -4.52 -4.46 5.05
CA TYR A 20 -4.97 -4.55 3.68
C TYR A 20 -3.77 -4.62 2.74
N VAL A 21 -3.57 -5.76 2.13
CA VAL A 21 -2.47 -6.00 1.19
C VAL A 21 -2.97 -5.88 -0.24
N PRO A 22 -2.27 -5.15 -1.13
CA PRO A 22 -2.64 -5.07 -2.54
C PRO A 22 -2.67 -6.46 -3.19
N VAL A 23 -3.74 -6.77 -3.93
CA VAL A 23 -3.88 -8.07 -4.63
C VAL A 23 -2.73 -8.28 -5.61
N LYS A 24 -2.30 -7.21 -6.30
CA LYS A 24 -1.14 -7.24 -7.21
C LYS A 24 0.15 -7.67 -6.49
N LYS A 25 0.37 -7.18 -5.27
CA LYS A 25 1.53 -7.58 -4.45
C LYS A 25 1.48 -9.07 -4.09
N LEU A 26 0.32 -9.58 -3.69
CA LEU A 26 0.12 -11.01 -3.40
C LEU A 26 0.38 -11.86 -4.64
N TRP A 27 -0.13 -11.44 -5.79
CA TRP A 27 0.10 -12.10 -7.06
C TRP A 27 1.59 -12.17 -7.40
N LEU A 28 2.33 -11.07 -7.29
CA LEU A 28 3.78 -11.03 -7.52
C LEU A 28 4.55 -11.95 -6.57
N MET A 29 4.15 -12.02 -5.30
CA MET A 29 4.76 -12.94 -4.33
C MET A 29 4.52 -14.40 -4.72
N CYS A 30 3.31 -14.76 -5.11
CA CYS A 30 2.99 -16.11 -5.60
C CYS A 30 3.78 -16.46 -6.87
N GLN A 31 3.94 -15.52 -7.79
CA GLN A 31 4.77 -15.70 -9.00
C GLN A 31 6.24 -15.94 -8.65
N GLY A 32 6.79 -15.15 -7.73
CA GLY A 32 8.18 -15.28 -7.26
C GLY A 32 8.47 -16.63 -6.62
N GLU A 33 7.49 -17.22 -5.94
CA GLU A 33 7.57 -18.55 -5.33
C GLU A 33 7.22 -19.69 -6.33
N ARG A 34 7.00 -19.38 -7.59
CA ARG A 34 6.55 -20.30 -8.65
C ARG A 34 5.23 -21.02 -8.34
N LEU A 35 4.42 -20.40 -7.49
CA LEU A 35 3.07 -20.82 -7.22
C LEU A 35 2.12 -20.17 -8.23
N GLY A 36 1.55 -20.96 -9.12
CA GLY A 36 0.62 -20.44 -10.12
C GLY A 36 1.28 -19.58 -11.20
N LEU A 37 2.37 -20.08 -11.83
CA LEU A 37 3.07 -19.40 -12.92
C LEU A 37 2.14 -19.00 -14.09
N ASP A 38 1.06 -19.75 -14.29
CA ASP A 38 0.04 -19.47 -15.31
C ASP A 38 -1.18 -18.73 -14.75
N LEU A 39 -1.11 -18.25 -13.48
CA LEU A 39 -2.21 -17.56 -12.84
C LEU A 39 -2.17 -16.07 -13.18
N GLU A 40 -3.19 -15.61 -13.89
CA GLU A 40 -3.37 -14.19 -14.16
C GLU A 40 -3.86 -13.44 -12.92
N LEU A 41 -3.51 -12.15 -12.82
CA LEU A 41 -3.92 -11.27 -11.71
C LEU A 41 -5.44 -11.24 -11.53
N ASP A 42 -6.19 -11.10 -12.62
CA ASP A 42 -7.66 -11.07 -12.59
C ASP A 42 -8.27 -12.39 -12.11
N THR A 43 -7.59 -13.50 -12.40
CA THR A 43 -8.02 -14.82 -11.93
C THR A 43 -7.80 -14.94 -10.42
N LEU A 44 -6.65 -14.52 -9.92
CA LEU A 44 -6.40 -14.47 -8.48
C LEU A 44 -7.43 -13.57 -7.78
N HIS A 45 -7.67 -12.38 -8.31
CA HIS A 45 -8.64 -11.45 -7.75
C HIS A 45 -10.04 -12.08 -7.64
N ARG A 46 -10.54 -12.71 -8.70
CA ARG A 46 -11.83 -13.41 -8.67
C ARG A 46 -11.86 -14.55 -7.66
N MET A 47 -10.81 -15.37 -7.59
CA MET A 47 -10.72 -16.47 -6.63
C MET A 47 -10.82 -15.97 -5.18
N LEU A 48 -10.18 -14.84 -4.87
CA LEU A 48 -10.25 -14.24 -3.56
C LEU A 48 -11.61 -13.59 -3.29
N MET A 49 -12.25 -12.97 -4.28
CA MET A 49 -13.60 -12.39 -4.15
C MET A 49 -14.69 -13.45 -3.91
N ASP A 50 -14.53 -14.64 -4.47
CA ASP A 50 -15.49 -15.73 -4.31
C ASP A 50 -15.33 -16.48 -2.98
N ASP A 51 -14.36 -16.11 -2.15
CA ASP A 51 -14.03 -16.78 -0.89
C ASP A 51 -14.36 -15.89 0.31
N GLU A 52 -15.33 -16.28 1.12
CA GLU A 52 -15.85 -15.54 2.28
C GLU A 52 -14.82 -15.23 3.37
N ARG A 53 -13.63 -15.83 3.31
CA ARG A 53 -12.54 -15.56 4.24
C ARG A 53 -11.85 -14.22 4.00
N PHE A 54 -12.09 -13.59 2.86
CA PHE A 54 -11.45 -12.36 2.45
C PHE A 54 -12.41 -11.17 2.41
N GLU A 55 -11.92 -10.03 2.84
CA GLU A 55 -12.62 -8.74 2.77
C GLU A 55 -11.80 -7.79 1.91
N PHE A 56 -12.48 -7.07 1.02
CA PHE A 56 -11.86 -6.17 0.06
C PHE A 56 -12.13 -4.71 0.38
N THR A 57 -11.16 -3.87 0.04
CA THR A 57 -11.33 -2.43 -0.06
C THR A 57 -10.88 -1.96 -1.45
N PRO A 58 -11.55 -0.95 -2.05
CA PRO A 58 -11.04 -0.33 -3.25
C PRO A 58 -9.66 0.25 -3.00
N GLY A 59 -8.77 0.08 -3.96
CA GLY A 59 -7.44 0.67 -3.92
C GLY A 59 -7.43 2.04 -4.60
N VAL A 60 -6.25 2.63 -4.62
CA VAL A 60 -5.98 3.83 -5.40
C VAL A 60 -5.48 3.41 -6.77
N ASP A 61 -5.92 4.11 -7.81
CA ASP A 61 -5.33 4.01 -9.13
C ASP A 61 -4.34 5.16 -9.31
N HIS A 62 -3.05 4.83 -9.36
CA HIS A 62 -1.99 5.83 -9.53
C HIS A 62 -1.91 6.37 -10.96
N THR A 63 -2.62 5.75 -11.89
CA THR A 63 -2.66 6.16 -13.31
C THR A 63 -3.90 6.98 -13.67
N GLU A 64 -4.78 7.25 -12.70
CA GLU A 64 -5.95 8.10 -12.91
C GLU A 64 -5.52 9.50 -13.38
N GLY A 65 -6.09 9.92 -14.50
CA GLY A 65 -5.77 11.19 -15.14
C GLY A 65 -4.70 11.12 -16.25
N PHE A 66 -4.13 9.93 -16.51
CA PHE A 66 -3.15 9.69 -17.56
C PHE A 66 -3.63 8.68 -18.61
N GLU A 67 -4.94 8.54 -18.76
CA GLU A 67 -5.58 7.57 -19.68
C GLU A 67 -5.21 7.85 -21.14
N ASP A 68 -4.90 9.11 -21.48
CA ASP A 68 -4.52 9.53 -22.82
C ASP A 68 -3.03 9.24 -23.16
N ASP A 69 -2.21 8.90 -22.15
CA ASP A 69 -0.79 8.58 -22.34
C ASP A 69 -0.43 7.26 -21.64
N PRO A 70 -0.67 6.11 -22.31
CA PRO A 70 -0.43 4.78 -21.74
C PRO A 70 1.04 4.50 -21.41
N GLU A 71 2.00 5.12 -22.13
CA GLU A 71 3.43 4.91 -21.87
C GLU A 71 3.83 5.62 -20.57
N PHE A 72 3.37 6.84 -20.38
CA PHE A 72 3.60 7.60 -19.15
C PHE A 72 2.88 6.98 -17.93
N ALA A 73 1.64 6.54 -18.11
CA ALA A 73 0.89 5.80 -17.07
C ALA A 73 1.66 4.55 -16.61
N ALA A 74 2.22 3.77 -17.56
CA ALA A 74 3.00 2.57 -17.25
C ALA A 74 4.34 2.90 -16.55
N GLU A 75 4.93 4.05 -16.83
CA GLU A 75 6.14 4.52 -16.16
C GLU A 75 5.84 4.90 -14.71
N ILE A 76 4.79 5.71 -14.48
CA ILE A 76 4.31 6.06 -13.13
C ILE A 76 4.02 4.79 -12.32
N GLU A 77 3.28 3.84 -12.88
CA GLU A 77 2.95 2.61 -12.17
C GLU A 77 4.21 1.85 -11.74
N ARG A 78 5.22 1.73 -12.62
CA ARG A 78 6.50 1.07 -12.29
C ARG A 78 7.27 1.81 -11.19
N GLU A 79 7.29 3.14 -11.23
CA GLU A 79 7.95 3.95 -10.21
C GLU A 79 7.26 3.79 -8.86
N MET A 80 5.93 3.89 -8.82
CA MET A 80 5.14 3.72 -7.60
C MET A 80 5.32 2.31 -7.00
N GLU A 81 5.32 1.28 -7.82
CA GLU A 81 5.59 -0.09 -7.37
C GLU A 81 7.00 -0.27 -6.81
N SER A 82 8.00 0.39 -7.39
CA SER A 82 9.37 0.36 -6.88
C SER A 82 9.50 0.94 -5.47
N LEU A 83 8.61 1.87 -5.13
CA LEU A 83 8.47 2.49 -3.80
C LEU A 83 7.53 1.69 -2.87
N GLY A 84 6.96 0.58 -3.35
CA GLY A 84 6.04 -0.26 -2.58
C GLY A 84 4.58 0.19 -2.63
N PHE A 85 4.22 1.12 -3.50
CA PHE A 85 2.85 1.56 -3.74
C PHE A 85 2.27 0.81 -4.94
N TYR A 86 1.21 0.05 -4.71
CA TYR A 86 0.55 -0.76 -5.74
C TYR A 86 -0.84 -0.21 -6.00
N SER A 87 -1.20 -0.06 -7.29
CA SER A 87 -2.56 0.24 -7.73
C SER A 87 -3.50 -0.94 -7.53
N GLY A 88 -4.80 -0.66 -7.50
CA GLY A 88 -5.86 -1.64 -7.51
C GLY A 88 -6.34 -2.11 -6.13
N PRO A 89 -7.24 -3.10 -6.10
CA PRO A 89 -7.93 -3.54 -4.89
C PRO A 89 -6.96 -4.11 -3.86
N ARG A 90 -7.35 -3.98 -2.60
CA ARG A 90 -6.63 -4.52 -1.46
C ARG A 90 -7.51 -5.51 -0.72
N VAL A 91 -6.89 -6.50 -0.10
CA VAL A 91 -7.57 -7.59 0.58
C VAL A 91 -6.98 -7.81 1.98
N LYS A 92 -7.84 -8.20 2.92
CA LYS A 92 -7.46 -8.71 4.24
C LYS A 92 -8.19 -10.01 4.55
N LEU A 93 -7.75 -10.72 5.59
CA LEU A 93 -8.54 -11.82 6.17
C LEU A 93 -9.63 -11.25 7.07
N VAL A 94 -10.87 -11.77 6.93
CA VAL A 94 -12.00 -11.43 7.81
C VAL A 94 -11.70 -11.80 9.26
N SER A 95 -10.98 -12.92 9.48
CA SER A 95 -10.58 -13.39 10.80
C SER A 95 -9.55 -12.52 11.50
N ARG A 96 -8.90 -11.61 10.78
CA ARG A 96 -7.90 -10.71 11.34
C ARG A 96 -8.57 -9.44 11.85
N GLU A 97 -8.73 -9.36 13.17
CA GLU A 97 -9.24 -8.16 13.84
C GLU A 97 -8.17 -7.07 13.86
N MET A 98 -8.60 -5.82 13.66
CA MET A 98 -7.72 -4.66 13.74
C MET A 98 -7.77 -4.09 15.16
N ALA A 99 -6.68 -4.21 15.90
CA ALA A 99 -6.49 -3.42 17.11
C ALA A 99 -6.10 -1.96 16.74
N ALA A 100 -6.35 -1.02 17.65
CA ALA A 100 -6.03 0.39 17.42
C ALA A 100 -4.53 0.59 17.18
N GLU A 101 -3.68 -0.13 17.91
CA GLU A 101 -2.22 -0.12 17.78
C GLU A 101 -1.77 -0.54 16.37
N ASP A 102 -2.43 -1.54 15.79
CA ASP A 102 -2.13 -2.01 14.45
C ASP A 102 -2.46 -0.97 13.38
N ILE A 103 -3.57 -0.24 13.56
CA ILE A 103 -3.97 0.86 12.68
C ILE A 103 -2.92 1.96 12.73
N PHE A 104 -2.51 2.39 13.92
CA PHE A 104 -1.49 3.41 14.09
C PHE A 104 -0.14 2.98 13.53
N ALA A 105 0.26 1.73 13.74
CA ALA A 105 1.47 1.18 13.16
C ALA A 105 1.43 1.15 11.62
N ALA A 106 0.28 0.81 11.02
CA ALA A 106 0.09 0.84 9.58
C ALA A 106 0.16 2.27 9.01
N MET A 107 -0.46 3.24 9.71
CA MET A 107 -0.38 4.65 9.34
C MET A 107 1.04 5.19 9.42
N ALA A 108 1.79 4.86 10.49
CA ALA A 108 3.18 5.26 10.64
C ALA A 108 4.07 4.70 9.53
N ARG A 109 3.89 3.43 9.15
CA ARG A 109 4.62 2.82 8.01
C ARG A 109 4.29 3.48 6.67
N SER A 110 3.02 3.85 6.45
CA SER A 110 2.60 4.55 5.24
C SER A 110 3.23 5.94 5.14
N LEU A 111 3.29 6.67 6.26
CA LEU A 111 3.97 7.97 6.33
C LEU A 111 5.48 7.84 6.10
N ALA A 112 6.14 6.84 6.68
CA ALA A 112 7.56 6.61 6.45
C ALA A 112 7.86 6.39 4.96
N ARG A 113 7.07 5.53 4.28
CA ARG A 113 7.19 5.32 2.83
C ARG A 113 6.95 6.59 2.01
N MET A 114 5.96 7.38 2.40
CA MET A 114 5.69 8.67 1.75
C MET A 114 6.86 9.63 1.93
N ASN A 115 7.44 9.72 3.12
CA ASN A 115 8.59 10.57 3.39
C ASN A 115 9.82 10.12 2.60
N GLU A 116 10.07 8.82 2.46
CA GLU A 116 11.14 8.28 1.60
C GLU A 116 10.95 8.67 0.14
N ALA A 117 9.71 8.55 -0.39
CA ALA A 117 9.39 8.94 -1.75
C ALA A 117 9.56 10.45 -1.97
N LEU A 118 9.13 11.27 -1.01
CA LEU A 118 9.30 12.73 -1.08
C LEU A 118 10.77 13.13 -1.00
N GLN A 119 11.57 12.46 -0.19
CA GLN A 119 13.02 12.69 -0.14
C GLN A 119 13.68 12.34 -1.47
N ALA A 120 13.33 11.20 -2.07
CA ALA A 120 13.84 10.83 -3.38
C ALA A 120 13.43 11.85 -4.46
N ALA A 121 12.19 12.32 -4.45
CA ALA A 121 11.72 13.37 -5.36
C ALA A 121 12.47 14.70 -5.16
N TRP A 122 12.76 15.06 -3.91
CA TRP A 122 13.56 16.25 -3.59
C TRP A 122 14.99 16.15 -4.14
N GLU A 123 15.64 15.00 -3.98
CA GLU A 123 17.01 14.76 -4.44
C GLU A 123 17.12 14.74 -5.98
N THR A 124 16.06 14.31 -6.67
CA THR A 124 16.04 14.17 -8.13
C THR A 124 15.35 15.34 -8.87
N ARG A 125 14.86 16.34 -8.11
CA ARG A 125 14.18 17.49 -8.74
C ARG A 125 15.09 18.27 -9.66
N PRO A 126 14.54 18.89 -10.73
CA PRO A 126 15.30 19.83 -11.56
C PRO A 126 15.77 21.03 -10.73
N GLU A 127 17.04 21.44 -10.89
CA GLU A 127 17.65 22.52 -10.08
C GLU A 127 16.99 23.90 -10.28
N ASP A 128 16.34 24.12 -11.43
CA ASP A 128 15.75 25.41 -11.80
C ASP A 128 14.21 25.39 -11.80
N ASP A 129 13.57 24.38 -11.17
CA ASP A 129 12.11 24.24 -11.14
C ASP A 129 11.54 24.65 -9.79
N GLN A 130 11.31 25.96 -9.63
CA GLN A 130 10.77 26.56 -8.42
C GLN A 130 9.34 26.04 -8.11
N GLU A 131 8.54 25.74 -9.13
CA GLU A 131 7.17 25.24 -8.95
C GLU A 131 7.18 23.85 -8.31
N THR A 132 8.02 22.94 -8.80
CA THR A 132 8.21 21.61 -8.21
C THR A 132 8.75 21.70 -6.77
N GLU A 133 9.69 22.63 -6.52
CA GLU A 133 10.25 22.85 -5.18
C GLU A 133 9.16 23.31 -4.19
N ASP A 134 8.33 24.29 -4.56
CA ASP A 134 7.25 24.80 -3.73
C ASP A 134 6.19 23.72 -3.45
N GLN A 135 5.82 22.93 -4.45
CA GLN A 135 4.88 21.80 -4.29
C GLN A 135 5.43 20.73 -3.33
N LEU A 136 6.70 20.36 -3.45
CA LEU A 136 7.33 19.39 -2.54
C LEU A 136 7.37 19.89 -1.11
N LEU A 137 7.67 21.18 -0.89
CA LEU A 137 7.66 21.80 0.43
C LEU A 137 6.27 21.78 1.06
N ASP A 138 5.22 22.07 0.29
CA ASP A 138 3.84 22.02 0.74
C ASP A 138 3.44 20.60 1.17
N ILE A 139 3.79 19.58 0.38
CA ILE A 139 3.51 18.18 0.69
C ILE A 139 4.29 17.72 1.92
N LEU A 140 5.56 18.11 2.06
CA LEU A 140 6.36 17.82 3.26
C LEU A 140 5.74 18.43 4.52
N ALA A 141 5.22 19.66 4.44
CA ALA A 141 4.53 20.31 5.56
C ALA A 141 3.25 19.57 5.98
N VAL A 142 2.48 19.07 5.00
CA VAL A 142 1.30 18.21 5.26
C VAL A 142 1.72 16.89 5.89
N GLY A 143 2.78 16.25 5.40
CA GLY A 143 3.33 15.01 5.96
C GLY A 143 3.73 15.16 7.42
N GLN A 144 4.41 16.24 7.77
CA GLN A 144 4.78 16.54 9.17
C GLN A 144 3.58 16.74 10.10
N LYS A 145 2.53 17.41 9.62
CA LYS A 145 1.29 17.56 10.38
C LYS A 145 0.58 16.23 10.63
N LEU A 146 0.56 15.36 9.63
CA LEU A 146 -0.01 14.02 9.76
C LEU A 146 0.78 13.18 10.77
N GLU A 147 2.11 13.23 10.72
CA GLU A 147 2.97 12.51 11.66
C GLU A 147 2.74 12.97 13.11
N GLN A 148 2.68 14.27 13.34
CA GLN A 148 2.34 14.84 14.66
C GLN A 148 0.94 14.41 15.12
N GLY A 149 -0.04 14.38 14.20
CA GLY A 149 -1.40 13.93 14.50
C GLY A 149 -1.44 12.46 14.93
N ILE A 150 -0.74 11.59 14.24
CA ILE A 150 -0.65 10.15 14.57
C ILE A 150 0.06 9.96 15.91
N GLN A 151 1.17 10.64 16.14
CA GLN A 151 1.90 10.57 17.41
C GLN A 151 1.02 11.00 18.59
N GLY A 152 0.24 12.07 18.44
CA GLY A 152 -0.71 12.49 19.45
C GLY A 152 -1.84 11.50 19.72
N LEU A 153 -2.25 10.70 18.70
CA LEU A 153 -3.24 9.64 18.89
C LEU A 153 -2.64 8.43 19.63
N VAL A 154 -1.42 8.03 19.31
CA VAL A 154 -0.69 6.96 20.02
C VAL A 154 -0.54 7.30 21.50
N GLU A 155 -0.07 8.50 21.83
CA GLU A 155 0.10 8.95 23.23
C GLU A 155 -1.23 8.97 24.02
N ARG A 156 -2.35 9.24 23.34
CA ARG A 156 -3.68 9.20 23.98
C ARG A 156 -4.16 7.78 24.25
N GLN A 157 -3.81 6.86 23.36
CA GLN A 157 -4.16 5.46 23.52
C GLN A 157 -3.38 4.83 24.69
N GLU A 158 -2.07 5.03 24.74
CA GLU A 158 -1.23 4.55 25.84
C GLU A 158 -1.71 5.01 27.21
N LYS A 159 -2.17 6.27 27.32
CA LYS A 159 -2.73 6.80 28.59
C LYS A 159 -4.07 6.19 28.98
N LYS A 160 -4.84 5.65 28.03
CA LYS A 160 -6.11 4.98 28.34
C LYS A 160 -5.92 3.53 28.82
N ASP A 161 -4.84 2.91 28.36
CA ASP A 161 -4.53 1.53 28.73
C ASP A 161 -3.85 1.44 30.10
N ASP A 162 -3.35 2.58 30.62
CA ASP A 162 -2.74 2.72 31.97
C ASP A 162 -3.75 3.11 33.07
N GLU A 163 -5.04 3.37 32.76
CA GLU A 163 -6.12 3.68 33.72
C GLU A 163 -7.05 2.46 33.94
#